data_11f515a76ee07605d2f6e1612faf4d49
#
_entry.id   11f515a76ee07605d2f6e1612faf4d49
#
_cell.length_a   1.000
_cell.length_b   1.000
_cell.length_c   1.000
_cell.angle_alpha   90.00
_cell.angle_beta   90.00
_cell.angle_gamma   90.00
#
_symmetry.space_group_name_H-M   'P 1'
#
loop_
_entity.id
_entity.type
_entity.pdbx_description
1 polymer ?
#
loop_
_entity_poly.entity_id
_entity_poly.type
_entity_poly.pdbx_seq_one_letter_code
_entity_poly.pdbx_strand_id
1 'polypeptide(L)'
;INNYTIGDDCLISNISVMETTEGATYGEGNLISVLNEVGDGNVIFFHDLNSQFAAFMVKHFNDKDLKNAIRRLIKEEIARTNPERGTIGNKVKIVNTKEITNTVIQDDCEISGASRLSDCTILSSEYASVYIGTGVICENSIISDGSSIVNSVKMQDCFVGEACQISNGFTASQSVFFANSFMSNGEACAAFCGPFCASHHKSSLLIGGMFSFYNAGSGTNFSNH
;
A
#
# COMPACT_ATOMS: atom_id res chain seq x y z
N ILE A 1 -7.75 -22.17 -5.01
CA ILE A 1 -7.64 -20.94 -5.83
C ILE A 1 -8.94 -20.78 -6.58
N ASN A 2 -9.56 -19.63 -6.46
CA ASN A 2 -10.84 -19.31 -7.08
C ASN A 2 -10.80 -17.92 -7.76
N ASN A 3 -11.25 -17.84 -9.02
CA ASN A 3 -11.40 -16.62 -9.80
C ASN A 3 -10.12 -15.80 -9.96
N TYR A 4 -9.00 -16.47 -10.30
CA TYR A 4 -7.71 -15.87 -10.63
C TYR A 4 -7.26 -16.21 -12.06
N THR A 5 -6.60 -15.26 -12.69
CA THR A 5 -5.74 -15.46 -13.87
C THR A 5 -4.30 -15.52 -13.38
N ILE A 6 -3.56 -16.56 -13.77
CA ILE A 6 -2.18 -16.79 -13.33
C ILE A 6 -1.27 -16.81 -14.55
N GLY A 7 -0.22 -16.02 -14.49
CA GLY A 7 0.81 -15.93 -15.52
C GLY A 7 1.74 -17.15 -15.57
N ASP A 8 2.75 -17.06 -16.40
CA ASP A 8 3.70 -18.14 -16.64
C ASP A 8 4.79 -18.19 -15.57
N ASP A 9 5.41 -19.37 -15.42
CA ASP A 9 6.55 -19.64 -14.53
C ASP A 9 6.31 -19.30 -13.03
N CYS A 10 5.06 -19.34 -12.58
CA CYS A 10 4.69 -19.08 -11.20
C CYS A 10 4.91 -20.28 -10.28
N LEU A 11 5.38 -20.03 -9.05
CA LEU A 11 5.42 -21.00 -7.96
C LEU A 11 4.39 -20.63 -6.88
N ILE A 12 3.30 -21.35 -6.80
CA ILE A 12 2.24 -21.15 -5.79
C ILE A 12 2.12 -22.42 -4.94
N SER A 13 2.47 -22.34 -3.66
CA SER A 13 2.54 -23.51 -2.78
C SER A 13 2.12 -23.18 -1.34
N ASN A 14 1.38 -24.10 -0.72
CA ASN A 14 0.96 -24.02 0.66
C ASN A 14 0.20 -22.70 0.99
N ILE A 15 -0.92 -22.50 0.30
CA ILE A 15 -1.82 -21.36 0.47
C ILE A 15 -3.16 -21.89 0.95
N SER A 16 -3.69 -21.33 2.05
CA SER A 16 -4.97 -21.80 2.58
C SER A 16 -6.16 -21.28 1.77
N VAL A 17 -6.17 -19.98 1.46
CA VAL A 17 -7.24 -19.33 0.68
C VAL A 17 -6.62 -18.39 -0.34
N MET A 18 -7.10 -18.49 -1.58
CA MET A 18 -6.78 -17.53 -2.64
C MET A 18 -8.02 -17.37 -3.54
N GLU A 19 -8.68 -16.22 -3.42
CA GLU A 19 -9.95 -16.00 -4.14
C GLU A 19 -10.19 -14.53 -4.46
N THR A 20 -10.94 -14.29 -5.52
CA THR A 20 -11.44 -12.95 -5.89
C THR A 20 -12.95 -12.99 -6.03
N THR A 21 -13.61 -12.05 -5.37
CA THR A 21 -15.06 -11.84 -5.44
C THR A 21 -15.41 -10.89 -6.59
N GLU A 22 -16.64 -10.98 -7.07
CA GLU A 22 -17.14 -10.06 -8.08
C GLU A 22 -17.14 -8.61 -7.57
N GLY A 23 -16.68 -7.67 -8.39
CA GLY A 23 -16.62 -6.25 -8.06
C GLY A 23 -15.49 -5.86 -7.13
N ALA A 24 -14.46 -6.69 -6.95
CA ALA A 24 -13.27 -6.36 -6.18
C ALA A 24 -12.59 -5.09 -6.71
N THR A 25 -12.17 -4.22 -5.81
CA THR A 25 -11.48 -2.96 -6.14
C THR A 25 -9.97 -3.06 -6.08
N TYR A 26 -9.44 -4.11 -5.46
CA TYR A 26 -8.01 -4.34 -5.28
C TYR A 26 -7.28 -3.21 -4.54
N GLY A 27 -7.97 -2.50 -3.64
CA GLY A 27 -7.44 -1.32 -2.94
C GLY A 27 -7.45 -0.04 -3.78
N GLU A 28 -7.85 -0.11 -5.03
CA GLU A 28 -7.97 1.02 -5.93
C GLU A 28 -9.20 1.88 -5.61
N GLY A 29 -9.07 3.19 -5.71
CA GLY A 29 -10.17 4.13 -5.43
C GLY A 29 -10.46 4.36 -3.94
N ASN A 30 -9.68 3.74 -3.05
CA ASN A 30 -9.83 3.94 -1.61
C ASN A 30 -9.52 5.39 -1.24
N LEU A 31 -10.46 6.02 -0.53
CA LEU A 31 -10.35 7.41 -0.10
C LEU A 31 -9.97 7.45 1.37
N ILE A 32 -8.80 7.96 1.67
CA ILE A 32 -8.27 8.04 3.03
C ILE A 32 -8.13 9.47 3.51
N SER A 33 -8.06 9.63 4.83
CA SER A 33 -7.75 10.89 5.49
C SER A 33 -6.29 10.87 5.94
N VAL A 34 -5.41 11.55 5.23
CA VAL A 34 -4.07 11.87 5.73
C VAL A 34 -4.08 13.25 6.37
N LEU A 35 -3.25 13.48 7.39
CA LEU A 35 -3.21 14.70 8.19
C LEU A 35 -4.52 15.03 8.93
N ASN A 36 -5.42 14.08 9.04
CA ASN A 36 -6.74 14.29 9.64
C ASN A 36 -7.36 12.94 10.01
N GLU A 37 -7.64 12.68 11.26
CA GLU A 37 -8.35 11.45 11.70
C GLU A 37 -9.87 11.56 11.57
N VAL A 38 -10.39 12.76 11.37
CA VAL A 38 -11.83 13.03 11.31
C VAL A 38 -12.13 13.85 10.07
N GLY A 39 -12.62 13.23 9.03
CA GLY A 39 -12.92 13.99 7.83
C GLY A 39 -13.34 13.13 6.64
N ASP A 40 -13.71 13.81 5.55
CA ASP A 40 -14.24 13.20 4.32
C ASP A 40 -13.17 12.52 3.46
N GLY A 41 -11.94 12.37 3.93
CA GLY A 41 -10.82 11.88 3.16
C GLY A 41 -10.30 12.92 2.15
N ASN A 42 -9.01 12.89 1.90
CA ASN A 42 -8.32 13.88 1.06
C ASN A 42 -7.35 13.27 0.05
N VAL A 43 -7.01 12.00 0.14
CA VAL A 43 -6.18 11.29 -0.84
C VAL A 43 -6.95 10.08 -1.34
N ILE A 44 -6.96 9.88 -2.65
CA ILE A 44 -7.55 8.72 -3.33
C ILE A 44 -6.41 7.85 -3.84
N PHE A 45 -6.42 6.57 -3.49
CA PHE A 45 -5.46 5.61 -3.97
C PHE A 45 -5.75 5.18 -5.40
N PHE A 46 -4.71 5.06 -6.18
CA PHE A 46 -4.69 4.38 -7.47
C PHE A 46 -3.22 4.05 -7.81
N HIS A 47 -3.01 3.10 -8.70
CA HIS A 47 -1.68 2.55 -9.00
C HIS A 47 -0.63 3.58 -9.43
N ASP A 48 -1.02 4.68 -10.09
CA ASP A 48 -0.10 5.76 -10.53
C ASP A 48 0.02 6.90 -9.52
N LEU A 49 -0.43 6.73 -8.28
CA LEU A 49 -0.32 7.76 -7.26
C LEU A 49 1.14 8.05 -6.93
N ASN A 50 1.51 9.32 -7.00
CA ASN A 50 2.83 9.81 -6.58
C ASN A 50 2.73 10.92 -5.52
N SER A 51 3.86 11.23 -4.90
CA SER A 51 3.92 12.17 -3.78
C SER A 51 3.45 13.58 -4.13
N GLN A 52 3.73 14.04 -5.35
CA GLN A 52 3.33 15.37 -5.82
C GLN A 52 1.81 15.45 -5.99
N PHE A 53 1.21 14.42 -6.58
CA PHE A 53 -0.23 14.39 -6.77
C PHE A 53 -0.98 14.21 -5.46
N ALA A 54 -0.47 13.37 -4.55
CA ALA A 54 -1.02 13.24 -3.20
C ALA A 54 -0.96 14.57 -2.42
N ALA A 55 0.20 15.26 -2.45
CA ALA A 55 0.34 16.56 -1.81
C ALA A 55 -0.60 17.62 -2.43
N PHE A 56 -0.81 17.57 -3.75
CA PHE A 56 -1.76 18.43 -4.43
C PHE A 56 -3.19 18.16 -3.94
N MET A 57 -3.61 16.91 -3.83
CA MET A 57 -4.93 16.54 -3.30
C MET A 57 -5.12 17.04 -1.87
N VAL A 58 -4.12 16.83 -0.99
CA VAL A 58 -4.15 17.31 0.41
C VAL A 58 -4.26 18.84 0.47
N LYS A 59 -3.48 19.55 -0.34
CA LYS A 59 -3.47 21.01 -0.35
C LYS A 59 -4.81 21.62 -0.79
N HIS A 60 -5.50 20.95 -1.69
CA HIS A 60 -6.71 21.46 -2.33
C HIS A 60 -7.99 20.72 -1.92
N PHE A 61 -7.97 19.97 -0.83
CA PHE A 61 -9.09 19.11 -0.41
C PHE A 61 -10.40 19.88 -0.12
N ASN A 62 -10.33 21.18 0.15
CA ASN A 62 -11.50 22.05 0.39
C ASN A 62 -12.16 22.52 -0.92
N ASP A 63 -11.50 22.42 -2.06
CA ASP A 63 -12.05 22.76 -3.36
C ASP A 63 -12.92 21.60 -3.87
N LYS A 64 -14.24 21.75 -3.74
CA LYS A 64 -15.21 20.70 -4.09
C LYS A 64 -15.21 20.37 -5.58
N ASP A 65 -15.06 21.37 -6.44
CA ASP A 65 -15.10 21.16 -7.90
C ASP A 65 -13.86 20.42 -8.37
N LEU A 66 -12.69 20.83 -7.87
CA LEU A 66 -11.42 20.16 -8.13
C LEU A 66 -11.42 18.73 -7.59
N LYS A 67 -11.88 18.52 -6.36
CA LYS A 67 -12.00 17.19 -5.74
C LYS A 67 -12.90 16.26 -6.58
N ASN A 68 -14.01 16.74 -7.08
CA ASN A 68 -14.92 15.97 -7.94
C ASN A 68 -14.28 15.66 -9.30
N ALA A 69 -13.55 16.61 -9.89
CA ALA A 69 -12.83 16.39 -11.14
C ALA A 69 -11.74 15.30 -10.98
N ILE A 70 -10.95 15.39 -9.92
CA ILE A 70 -9.91 14.38 -9.59
C ILE A 70 -10.55 13.00 -9.38
N ARG A 71 -11.62 12.91 -8.59
CA ARG A 71 -12.34 11.65 -8.38
C ARG A 71 -12.82 11.01 -9.67
N ARG A 72 -13.32 11.83 -10.59
CA ARG A 72 -13.79 11.33 -11.89
C ARG A 72 -12.63 10.79 -12.72
N LEU A 73 -11.53 11.52 -12.83
CA LEU A 73 -10.35 11.10 -13.57
C LEU A 73 -9.77 9.78 -13.01
N ILE A 74 -9.59 9.69 -11.71
CA ILE A 74 -9.08 8.46 -11.08
C ILE A 74 -10.05 7.29 -11.29
N LYS A 75 -11.37 7.52 -11.18
CA LYS A 75 -12.37 6.48 -11.44
C LYS A 75 -12.35 5.98 -12.88
N GLU A 76 -12.16 6.88 -13.84
CA GLU A 76 -12.02 6.51 -15.27
C GLU A 76 -10.74 5.70 -15.49
N GLU A 77 -9.63 6.05 -14.86
CA GLU A 77 -8.37 5.30 -14.95
C GLU A 77 -8.52 3.90 -14.33
N ILE A 78 -9.06 3.80 -13.13
CA ILE A 78 -9.31 2.51 -12.46
C ILE A 78 -10.24 1.62 -13.31
N ALA A 79 -11.30 2.18 -13.87
CA ALA A 79 -12.22 1.41 -14.71
C ALA A 79 -11.55 0.86 -16.00
N ARG A 80 -10.49 1.51 -16.46
CA ARG A 80 -9.72 1.08 -17.64
C ARG A 80 -8.69 -0.01 -17.32
N THR A 81 -8.18 -0.04 -16.10
CA THR A 81 -7.02 -0.87 -15.70
C THR A 81 -7.38 -2.05 -14.81
N ASN A 82 -8.43 -1.93 -13.99
CA ASN A 82 -8.81 -3.01 -13.07
C ASN A 82 -9.29 -4.26 -13.82
N PRO A 83 -8.73 -5.42 -13.50
CA PRO A 83 -9.17 -6.67 -14.10
C PRO A 83 -10.50 -7.15 -13.48
N GLU A 84 -11.26 -7.93 -14.25
CA GLU A 84 -12.50 -8.58 -13.76
C GLU A 84 -12.22 -9.73 -12.77
N ARG A 85 -11.01 -10.27 -12.80
CA ARG A 85 -10.56 -11.41 -11.98
C ARG A 85 -9.27 -11.01 -11.28
N GLY A 86 -8.99 -11.61 -10.13
CA GLY A 86 -7.68 -11.51 -9.52
C GLY A 86 -6.59 -11.89 -10.52
N THR A 87 -5.47 -11.23 -10.49
CA THR A 87 -4.37 -11.47 -11.45
C THR A 87 -3.07 -11.70 -10.70
N ILE A 88 -2.38 -12.77 -11.09
CA ILE A 88 -1.00 -13.06 -10.72
C ILE A 88 -0.18 -12.96 -12.00
N GLY A 89 0.81 -12.08 -12.00
CA GLY A 89 1.73 -11.88 -13.11
C GLY A 89 2.64 -13.08 -13.37
N ASN A 90 3.63 -12.91 -14.24
CA ASN A 90 4.60 -13.95 -14.55
C ASN A 90 5.69 -14.05 -13.49
N LYS A 91 6.31 -15.23 -13.34
CA LYS A 91 7.43 -15.51 -12.45
C LYS A 91 7.17 -15.15 -10.97
N VAL A 92 5.91 -15.10 -10.56
CA VAL A 92 5.52 -14.80 -9.18
C VAL A 92 5.71 -16.02 -8.30
N LYS A 93 6.30 -15.80 -7.12
CA LYS A 93 6.48 -16.84 -6.11
C LYS A 93 5.62 -16.53 -4.89
N ILE A 94 4.66 -17.42 -4.57
CA ILE A 94 3.81 -17.31 -3.40
C ILE A 94 3.91 -18.62 -2.60
N VAL A 95 4.48 -18.55 -1.41
CA VAL A 95 4.70 -19.74 -0.57
C VAL A 95 4.30 -19.51 0.88
N ASN A 96 3.72 -20.53 1.50
CA ASN A 96 3.38 -20.52 2.94
C ASN A 96 2.53 -19.32 3.37
N THR A 97 1.67 -18.83 2.49
CA THR A 97 0.81 -17.67 2.74
C THR A 97 -0.59 -18.13 3.10
N LYS A 98 -1.15 -17.57 4.18
CA LYS A 98 -2.42 -18.07 4.70
C LYS A 98 -3.60 -17.63 3.82
N GLU A 99 -3.69 -16.35 3.50
CA GLU A 99 -4.87 -15.78 2.82
C GLU A 99 -4.48 -14.70 1.80
N ILE A 100 -4.99 -14.83 0.59
CA ILE A 100 -4.91 -13.82 -0.48
C ILE A 100 -6.31 -13.66 -1.05
N THR A 101 -6.93 -12.51 -0.83
CA THR A 101 -8.28 -12.22 -1.33
C THR A 101 -8.30 -10.88 -2.09
N ASN A 102 -9.05 -10.84 -3.19
CA ASN A 102 -9.22 -9.59 -3.96
C ASN A 102 -7.89 -8.85 -4.21
N THR A 103 -6.85 -9.57 -4.63
CA THR A 103 -5.50 -8.99 -4.74
C THR A 103 -4.96 -9.19 -6.14
N VAL A 104 -4.41 -8.13 -6.72
CA VAL A 104 -3.64 -8.14 -7.96
C VAL A 104 -2.16 -8.12 -7.63
N ILE A 105 -1.39 -9.02 -8.22
CA ILE A 105 0.06 -9.15 -8.03
C ILE A 105 0.71 -9.14 -9.40
N GLN A 106 1.59 -8.18 -9.65
CA GLN A 106 2.33 -8.07 -10.91
C GLN A 106 3.55 -8.99 -10.95
N ASP A 107 4.29 -8.93 -12.04
CA ASP A 107 5.39 -9.85 -12.38
C ASP A 107 6.52 -9.86 -11.34
N ASP A 108 7.27 -10.96 -11.28
CA ASP A 108 8.49 -11.11 -10.49
C ASP A 108 8.34 -10.81 -8.96
N CYS A 109 7.13 -10.82 -8.42
CA CYS A 109 6.86 -10.61 -6.99
C CYS A 109 7.15 -11.88 -6.18
N GLU A 110 7.71 -11.73 -4.98
CA GLU A 110 7.84 -12.83 -4.02
C GLU A 110 7.05 -12.57 -2.74
N ILE A 111 6.16 -13.50 -2.38
CA ILE A 111 5.38 -13.50 -1.14
C ILE A 111 5.70 -14.76 -0.37
N SER A 112 6.26 -14.63 0.83
CA SER A 112 6.71 -15.76 1.63
C SER A 112 6.25 -15.65 3.09
N GLY A 113 5.25 -16.45 3.48
CA GLY A 113 4.78 -16.51 4.85
C GLY A 113 3.88 -15.37 5.30
N ALA A 114 3.29 -14.60 4.40
CA ALA A 114 2.33 -13.57 4.75
C ALA A 114 1.09 -14.19 5.42
N SER A 115 0.52 -13.47 6.39
CA SER A 115 -0.70 -13.90 7.08
C SER A 115 -1.94 -13.57 6.28
N ARG A 116 -2.04 -12.36 5.74
CA ARG A 116 -3.18 -11.93 4.92
C ARG A 116 -2.79 -10.81 3.97
N LEU A 117 -3.25 -10.93 2.74
CA LEU A 117 -3.32 -9.85 1.76
C LEU A 117 -4.77 -9.77 1.27
N SER A 118 -5.45 -8.66 1.50
CA SER A 118 -6.85 -8.48 1.13
C SER A 118 -7.08 -7.13 0.50
N ASP A 119 -7.75 -7.12 -0.65
CA ASP A 119 -8.06 -5.89 -1.38
C ASP A 119 -6.79 -5.06 -1.65
N CYS A 120 -5.77 -5.68 -2.24
CA CYS A 120 -4.48 -5.06 -2.49
C CYS A 120 -4.09 -5.07 -3.97
N THR A 121 -3.35 -4.04 -4.38
CA THR A 121 -2.59 -4.03 -5.63
C THR A 121 -1.10 -4.02 -5.30
N ILE A 122 -0.36 -5.00 -5.84
CA ILE A 122 1.08 -5.14 -5.67
C ILE A 122 1.72 -4.94 -7.04
N LEU A 123 2.31 -3.77 -7.23
CA LEU A 123 3.05 -3.40 -8.43
C LEU A 123 4.46 -3.96 -8.29
N SER A 124 4.92 -4.73 -9.27
CA SER A 124 6.21 -5.39 -9.22
C SER A 124 6.71 -5.66 -10.63
N SER A 125 8.01 -5.68 -10.84
CA SER A 125 8.63 -5.93 -12.13
C SER A 125 9.97 -6.62 -12.00
N GLU A 126 10.53 -7.13 -13.12
CA GLU A 126 11.85 -7.78 -13.12
C GLU A 126 12.99 -6.85 -12.68
N TYR A 127 12.84 -5.54 -12.84
CA TYR A 127 13.85 -4.55 -12.45
C TYR A 127 13.69 -4.06 -11.00
N ALA A 128 12.50 -4.22 -10.44
CA ALA A 128 12.17 -3.71 -9.11
C ALA A 128 11.11 -4.62 -8.46
N SER A 129 11.53 -5.83 -8.12
CA SER A 129 10.63 -6.83 -7.53
C SER A 129 10.19 -6.43 -6.12
N VAL A 130 8.94 -6.74 -5.78
CA VAL A 130 8.39 -6.58 -4.44
C VAL A 130 8.58 -7.85 -3.64
N TYR A 131 8.96 -7.70 -2.37
CA TYR A 131 9.03 -8.79 -1.41
C TYR A 131 8.10 -8.59 -0.22
N ILE A 132 7.21 -9.54 0.03
CA ILE A 132 6.31 -9.57 1.19
C ILE A 132 6.63 -10.79 2.04
N GLY A 133 7.07 -10.55 3.27
CA GLY A 133 7.60 -11.58 4.16
C GLY A 133 6.63 -12.07 5.23
N THR A 134 7.20 -12.80 6.17
CA THR A 134 6.47 -13.55 7.19
C THR A 134 5.63 -12.67 8.10
N GLY A 135 4.40 -13.12 8.35
CA GLY A 135 3.49 -12.53 9.32
C GLY A 135 2.83 -11.22 8.88
N VAL A 136 3.11 -10.75 7.66
CA VAL A 136 2.53 -9.52 7.13
C VAL A 136 1.02 -9.63 6.98
N ILE A 137 0.31 -8.59 7.41
CA ILE A 137 -1.11 -8.35 7.15
C ILE A 137 -1.22 -7.03 6.41
N CYS A 138 -1.82 -7.05 5.22
CA CYS A 138 -2.04 -5.85 4.42
C CYS A 138 -3.46 -5.87 3.86
N GLU A 139 -4.20 -4.79 4.10
CA GLU A 139 -5.61 -4.66 3.72
C GLU A 139 -5.86 -3.31 3.03
N ASN A 140 -6.69 -3.30 1.99
CA ASN A 140 -7.09 -2.10 1.24
C ASN A 140 -5.89 -1.21 0.86
N SER A 141 -4.83 -1.78 0.33
CA SER A 141 -3.56 -1.05 0.19
C SER A 141 -2.92 -1.28 -1.17
N ILE A 142 -2.11 -0.31 -1.59
CA ILE A 142 -1.29 -0.41 -2.80
C ILE A 142 0.19 -0.42 -2.40
N ILE A 143 0.97 -1.34 -2.96
CA ILE A 143 2.40 -1.49 -2.73
C ILE A 143 3.11 -1.37 -4.07
N SER A 144 4.01 -0.40 -4.21
CA SER A 144 4.72 -0.12 -5.45
C SER A 144 6.08 -0.83 -5.55
N ASP A 145 6.60 -0.83 -6.75
CA ASP A 145 7.83 -1.51 -7.18
C ASP A 145 9.00 -1.39 -6.22
N GLY A 146 9.78 -2.45 -6.11
CA GLY A 146 11.02 -2.51 -5.34
C GLY A 146 10.83 -2.44 -3.82
N SER A 147 9.61 -2.46 -3.33
CA SER A 147 9.33 -2.34 -1.90
C SER A 147 9.45 -3.68 -1.17
N SER A 148 9.85 -3.62 0.10
CA SER A 148 9.98 -4.78 0.99
C SER A 148 9.16 -4.57 2.25
N ILE A 149 8.19 -5.46 2.50
CA ILE A 149 7.30 -5.45 3.66
C ILE A 149 7.50 -6.74 4.43
N VAL A 150 8.07 -6.69 5.62
CA VAL A 150 8.54 -7.91 6.31
C VAL A 150 8.31 -7.89 7.82
N ASN A 151 8.42 -9.07 8.43
CA ASN A 151 8.50 -9.24 9.88
C ASN A 151 7.28 -8.68 10.62
N SER A 152 6.10 -9.25 10.33
CA SER A 152 4.85 -8.99 11.06
C SER A 152 4.34 -7.55 10.98
N VAL A 153 4.61 -6.86 9.90
CA VAL A 153 4.00 -5.56 9.60
C VAL A 153 2.48 -5.71 9.46
N LYS A 154 1.74 -4.72 9.95
CA LYS A 154 0.28 -4.62 9.78
C LYS A 154 -0.07 -3.29 9.16
N MET A 155 -0.69 -3.31 8.00
CA MET A 155 -1.13 -2.11 7.28
C MET A 155 -2.59 -2.23 6.85
N GLN A 156 -3.31 -1.15 6.99
CA GLN A 156 -4.67 -0.99 6.49
C GLN A 156 -4.84 0.39 5.87
N ASP A 157 -5.48 0.46 4.71
CA ASP A 157 -5.72 1.73 4.03
C ASP A 157 -4.41 2.53 3.81
N CYS A 158 -3.38 1.87 3.28
CA CYS A 158 -2.06 2.47 3.09
C CYS A 158 -1.62 2.46 1.63
N PHE A 159 -0.90 3.49 1.24
CA PHE A 159 -0.14 3.53 -0.02
C PHE A 159 1.35 3.47 0.28
N VAL A 160 2.03 2.52 -0.33
CA VAL A 160 3.50 2.35 -0.22
C VAL A 160 4.09 2.58 -1.60
N GLY A 161 4.83 3.65 -1.74
CA GLY A 161 5.54 4.03 -2.97
C GLY A 161 6.77 3.17 -3.22
N GLU A 162 7.54 3.54 -4.23
CA GLU A 162 8.65 2.77 -4.77
C GLU A 162 9.81 2.63 -3.77
N ALA A 163 10.45 1.47 -3.77
CA ALA A 163 11.66 1.17 -2.99
C ALA A 163 11.53 1.47 -1.47
N CYS A 164 10.34 1.36 -0.93
CA CYS A 164 10.11 1.49 0.51
C CYS A 164 10.48 0.21 1.26
N GLN A 165 10.91 0.37 2.50
CA GLN A 165 11.17 -0.74 3.41
C GLN A 165 10.33 -0.56 4.68
N ILE A 166 9.39 -1.48 4.94
CA ILE A 166 8.55 -1.45 6.15
C ILE A 166 8.74 -2.77 6.89
N SER A 167 9.09 -2.70 8.18
CA SER A 167 9.55 -3.91 8.87
C SER A 167 9.31 -3.91 10.38
N ASN A 168 9.59 -5.08 10.99
CA ASN A 168 9.70 -5.28 12.44
C ASN A 168 8.46 -4.85 13.23
N GLY A 169 7.30 -5.36 12.81
CA GLY A 169 6.06 -5.11 13.52
C GLY A 169 5.54 -3.66 13.41
N PHE A 170 6.04 -2.88 12.43
CA PHE A 170 5.46 -1.56 12.17
C PHE A 170 3.97 -1.66 11.87
N THR A 171 3.18 -0.77 12.45
CA THR A 171 1.74 -0.72 12.21
C THR A 171 1.36 0.59 11.52
N ALA A 172 0.49 0.51 10.52
CA ALA A 172 0.05 1.70 9.80
C ALA A 172 -1.42 1.65 9.44
N SER A 173 -2.08 2.80 9.52
CA SER A 173 -3.43 2.98 9.03
C SER A 173 -3.60 4.34 8.36
N GLN A 174 -4.43 4.40 7.30
CA GLN A 174 -4.75 5.63 6.58
C GLN A 174 -3.55 6.51 6.25
N SER A 175 -2.45 5.90 5.81
CA SER A 175 -1.16 6.58 5.66
C SER A 175 -0.57 6.37 4.29
N VAL A 176 0.25 7.33 3.86
CA VAL A 176 1.02 7.24 2.62
C VAL A 176 2.51 7.29 2.91
N PHE A 177 3.26 6.39 2.30
CA PHE A 177 4.72 6.30 2.37
C PHE A 177 5.26 6.37 0.95
N PHE A 178 5.92 7.46 0.59
CA PHE A 178 6.46 7.62 -0.76
C PHE A 178 7.91 7.20 -0.86
N ALA A 179 8.43 7.23 -2.07
CA ALA A 179 9.65 6.60 -2.52
C ALA A 179 10.83 6.64 -1.53
N ASN A 180 11.53 5.52 -1.39
CA ASN A 180 12.70 5.35 -0.54
C ASN A 180 12.46 5.66 0.96
N SER A 181 11.23 5.46 1.44
CA SER A 181 10.94 5.58 2.86
C SER A 181 11.26 4.30 3.62
N PHE A 182 11.74 4.45 4.85
CA PHE A 182 12.09 3.33 5.73
C PHE A 182 11.31 3.43 7.05
N MET A 183 10.45 2.45 7.35
CA MET A 183 9.62 2.41 8.56
C MET A 183 9.84 1.13 9.33
N SER A 184 10.18 1.23 10.61
CA SER A 184 10.48 0.06 11.44
C SER A 184 10.11 0.30 12.91
N ASN A 185 9.61 -0.74 13.58
CA ASN A 185 9.39 -0.76 15.05
C ASN A 185 8.40 0.27 15.62
N GLY A 186 7.68 1.00 14.82
CA GLY A 186 6.79 2.10 15.27
C GLY A 186 5.37 1.97 14.74
N GLU A 187 4.70 3.12 14.70
CA GLU A 187 3.35 3.23 14.17
C GLU A 187 3.16 4.51 13.35
N ALA A 188 2.21 4.47 12.43
CA ALA A 188 1.72 5.63 11.71
C ALA A 188 0.19 5.57 11.57
N CYS A 189 -0.47 6.70 11.80
CA CYS A 189 -1.90 6.85 11.56
C CYS A 189 -2.17 8.21 10.95
N ALA A 190 -2.92 8.23 9.86
CA ALA A 190 -3.21 9.46 9.11
C ALA A 190 -1.95 10.27 8.75
N ALA A 191 -0.85 9.58 8.44
CA ALA A 191 0.45 10.19 8.19
C ALA A 191 0.72 10.36 6.69
N PHE A 192 1.26 11.52 6.33
CA PHE A 192 1.81 11.78 5.01
C PHE A 192 3.34 11.71 5.08
N CYS A 193 3.92 10.61 4.65
CA CYS A 193 5.36 10.43 4.54
C CYS A 193 5.79 10.58 3.07
N GLY A 194 6.29 11.76 2.72
CA GLY A 194 6.88 12.03 1.41
C GLY A 194 8.17 11.24 1.19
N PRO A 195 8.85 11.40 0.06
CA PRO A 195 10.06 10.64 -0.25
C PRO A 195 11.16 10.82 0.80
N PHE A 196 11.94 9.74 1.04
CA PHE A 196 13.09 9.73 1.96
C PHE A 196 12.73 10.01 3.43
N CYS A 197 11.58 9.54 3.89
CA CYS A 197 11.23 9.55 5.30
C CYS A 197 11.73 8.27 5.98
N ALA A 198 12.36 8.39 7.14
CA ALA A 198 12.91 7.26 7.87
C ALA A 198 12.47 7.27 9.34
N SER A 199 12.09 6.09 9.84
CA SER A 199 11.84 5.80 11.24
C SER A 199 12.40 4.42 11.58
N HIS A 200 13.59 4.38 12.15
CA HIS A 200 14.29 3.12 12.46
C HIS A 200 13.92 2.54 13.83
N HIS A 201 13.45 3.36 14.74
CA HIS A 201 13.19 3.02 16.13
C HIS A 201 11.73 3.23 16.47
N LYS A 202 11.33 2.83 17.69
CA LYS A 202 9.96 3.07 18.17
C LYS A 202 9.62 4.55 18.12
N SER A 203 8.62 4.87 17.31
CA SER A 203 8.08 6.21 17.11
C SER A 203 6.59 6.14 16.83
N SER A 204 5.86 7.20 17.13
CA SER A 204 4.45 7.35 16.79
C SER A 204 4.31 8.55 15.84
N LEU A 205 3.86 8.30 14.62
CA LEU A 205 3.66 9.30 13.57
C LEU A 205 2.15 9.46 13.34
N LEU A 206 1.52 10.34 14.12
CA LEU A 206 0.07 10.52 14.12
C LEU A 206 -0.30 11.87 13.52
N ILE A 207 -1.17 11.87 12.51
CA ILE A 207 -1.71 13.08 11.85
C ILE A 207 -0.57 14.01 11.38
N GLY A 208 0.53 13.42 10.92
CA GLY A 208 1.77 14.12 10.64
C GLY A 208 2.07 14.26 9.15
N GLY A 209 2.49 15.44 8.72
CA GLY A 209 2.96 15.72 7.36
C GLY A 209 4.48 15.88 7.31
N MET A 210 5.17 14.84 6.82
CA MET A 210 6.61 14.84 6.58
C MET A 210 6.81 14.79 5.08
N PHE A 211 6.86 15.96 4.43
CA PHE A 211 6.78 16.02 2.98
C PHE A 211 8.03 15.53 2.25
N SER A 212 9.20 15.51 2.88
CA SER A 212 10.44 14.92 2.36
C SER A 212 11.58 14.96 3.38
N PHE A 213 12.57 14.03 3.27
CA PHE A 213 13.83 14.02 4.04
C PHE A 213 13.65 14.11 5.56
N TYR A 214 12.69 13.42 6.10
CA TYR A 214 12.45 13.36 7.54
C TYR A 214 13.10 12.12 8.15
N ASN A 215 13.73 12.29 9.33
CA ASN A 215 14.23 11.17 10.12
C ASN A 215 13.69 11.25 11.55
N ALA A 216 12.82 10.31 11.90
CA ALA A 216 12.31 10.16 13.25
C ALA A 216 13.36 9.52 14.16
N GLY A 217 13.82 10.24 15.16
CA GLY A 217 14.68 9.69 16.20
C GLY A 217 13.93 8.71 17.12
N SER A 218 14.68 7.99 17.95
CA SER A 218 14.09 7.07 18.95
C SER A 218 13.17 7.82 19.91
N GLY A 219 11.98 7.27 20.12
CA GLY A 219 10.98 7.88 20.99
C GLY A 219 10.26 9.11 20.40
N THR A 220 10.43 9.38 19.13
CA THR A 220 9.67 10.44 18.46
C THR A 220 8.17 10.19 18.65
N ASN A 221 7.49 11.19 19.19
CA ASN A 221 6.04 11.26 19.21
C ASN A 221 5.63 12.50 18.41
N PHE A 222 5.22 12.25 17.18
CA PHE A 222 4.72 13.28 16.28
C PHE A 222 3.20 13.14 16.26
N SER A 223 2.55 13.86 17.14
CA SER A 223 1.09 13.89 17.21
C SER A 223 0.61 15.33 17.18
N ASN A 224 -0.50 15.54 16.52
CA ASN A 224 -1.13 16.85 16.38
C ASN A 224 -2.11 17.05 17.56
N HIS A 225 -1.59 17.36 18.73
CA HIS A 225 -2.37 17.74 19.91
C HIS A 225 -2.23 19.22 20.23
#